data_921b58db141e95a0dd74013022a003a9
#
_entry.id   921b58db141e95a0dd74013022a003a9
#
_cell.length_a   1.000
_cell.length_b   1.000
_cell.length_c   1.000
_cell.angle_alpha   90.00
_cell.angle_beta   90.00
_cell.angle_gamma   90.00
#
_symmetry.space_group_name_H-M   'P 1'
#
loop_
_entity.id
_entity.type
_entity.pdbx_description
1 polymer ?
#
loop_
_entity_poly.entity_id
_entity_poly.type
_entity_poly.pdbx_seq_one_letter_code
_entity_poly.pdbx_strand_id
1 'polypeptide(L)'
;MADTPLDTDLIIIGGGPAGCAAARMAAGVGMRTILVEPDRLCRNLYRIPALNNVLGGHTNGPDLADAIVAELKGTELCRLELGRRVTELRADDDRVTVTVDTGVRLTASYAVVATGVGPLQPHDVTWITAPDDRVLPPLWEAEADDAQGRTLLVLGGDRPIGTFLRAHPATDTRLLVVYPAGDAYKIEEIRDDPRVALVPVEHLTLKAAEGTPVSAEAVGQDGTRRTITADSAYLSIGNAPTAPPGDLTRGPDGYCPPTDQHSRIIVAGDLRSARFQRIMTALGSGSEAALHAYYAARDVPSMG
;
A
#
# COMPACT_ATOMS: atom_id res chain seq x y z
N MET A 1 31.21 19.99 3.29
CA MET A 1 31.75 18.75 3.88
C MET A 1 31.29 17.64 2.94
N ALA A 2 32.22 16.93 2.31
CA ALA A 2 31.85 15.81 1.47
C ALA A 2 31.30 14.70 2.39
N ASP A 3 30.04 14.32 2.18
CA ASP A 3 29.45 13.17 2.88
C ASP A 3 30.28 11.93 2.53
N THR A 4 30.90 11.34 3.54
CA THR A 4 31.55 10.04 3.38
C THR A 4 30.46 9.04 3.00
N PRO A 5 30.60 8.32 1.89
CA PRO A 5 29.61 7.33 1.50
C PRO A 5 29.43 6.35 2.66
N LEU A 6 28.20 6.20 3.15
CA LEU A 6 27.88 5.16 4.12
C LEU A 6 28.16 3.81 3.46
N ASP A 7 29.09 3.06 4.05
CA ASP A 7 29.48 1.72 3.60
C ASP A 7 28.33 0.74 3.90
N THR A 8 27.38 0.65 2.99
CA THR A 8 26.10 -0.08 3.10
C THR A 8 25.99 -1.05 1.92
N ASP A 9 25.59 -2.29 2.21
CA ASP A 9 25.45 -3.33 1.20
C ASP A 9 24.11 -3.22 0.44
N LEU A 10 23.05 -2.86 1.16
CA LEU A 10 21.69 -2.86 0.62
C LEU A 10 20.86 -1.67 1.18
N ILE A 11 20.21 -0.93 0.29
CA ILE A 11 19.16 0.03 0.66
C ILE A 11 17.80 -0.62 0.42
N ILE A 12 16.90 -0.53 1.42
CA ILE A 12 15.53 -1.03 1.33
C ILE A 12 14.58 0.15 1.36
N ILE A 13 13.74 0.29 0.34
CA ILE A 13 12.79 1.38 0.18
C ILE A 13 11.38 0.85 0.48
N GLY A 14 10.80 1.31 1.59
CA GLY A 14 9.50 0.88 2.10
C GLY A 14 9.62 -0.08 3.28
N GLY A 15 8.97 0.27 4.40
CA GLY A 15 8.96 -0.45 5.68
C GLY A 15 7.71 -1.31 5.89
N GLY A 16 7.05 -1.75 4.81
CA GLY A 16 5.98 -2.76 4.88
C GLY A 16 6.50 -4.18 5.14
N PRO A 17 5.63 -5.20 5.17
CA PRO A 17 6.04 -6.59 5.42
C PRO A 17 7.19 -7.07 4.55
N ALA A 18 7.19 -6.71 3.25
CA ALA A 18 8.26 -7.10 2.33
C ALA A 18 9.61 -6.45 2.68
N GLY A 19 9.61 -5.13 2.94
CA GLY A 19 10.84 -4.42 3.31
C GLY A 19 11.39 -4.86 4.66
N CYS A 20 10.52 -5.11 5.63
CA CYS A 20 10.91 -5.64 6.94
C CYS A 20 11.52 -7.05 6.83
N ALA A 21 10.93 -7.92 6.01
CA ALA A 21 11.47 -9.25 5.75
C ALA A 21 12.83 -9.20 5.02
N ALA A 22 12.97 -8.28 4.05
CA ALA A 22 14.24 -8.06 3.37
C ALA A 22 15.34 -7.61 4.36
N ALA A 23 15.05 -6.65 5.24
CA ALA A 23 15.99 -6.16 6.24
C ALA A 23 16.41 -7.26 7.21
N ARG A 24 15.45 -8.05 7.71
CA ARG A 24 15.72 -9.14 8.64
C ARG A 24 16.55 -10.26 8.00
N MET A 25 16.22 -10.64 6.76
CA MET A 25 16.97 -11.64 6.01
C MET A 25 18.39 -11.15 5.70
N ALA A 26 18.55 -9.94 5.21
CA ALA A 26 19.85 -9.35 4.90
C ALA A 26 20.77 -9.32 6.15
N ALA A 27 20.25 -8.90 7.28
CA ALA A 27 21.00 -8.94 8.55
C ALA A 27 21.37 -10.36 8.98
N GLY A 28 20.49 -11.34 8.73
CA GLY A 28 20.74 -12.75 9.03
C GLY A 28 21.90 -13.36 8.22
N VAL A 29 22.19 -12.79 7.03
CA VAL A 29 23.33 -13.20 6.19
C VAL A 29 24.51 -12.22 6.26
N GLY A 30 24.48 -11.31 7.23
CA GLY A 30 25.60 -10.40 7.55
C GLY A 30 25.71 -9.16 6.66
N MET A 31 24.64 -8.77 5.92
CA MET A 31 24.61 -7.55 5.14
C MET A 31 24.21 -6.34 5.98
N ARG A 32 24.93 -5.22 5.81
CA ARG A 32 24.56 -3.92 6.39
C ARG A 32 23.50 -3.26 5.53
N THR A 33 22.40 -2.86 6.15
CA THR A 33 21.25 -2.32 5.44
C THR A 33 20.81 -0.96 5.97
N ILE A 34 20.20 -0.16 5.08
CA ILE A 34 19.45 1.04 5.44
C ILE A 34 18.03 0.82 4.94
N LEU A 35 17.04 0.86 5.85
CA LEU A 35 15.63 0.81 5.49
C LEU A 35 15.04 2.22 5.59
N VAL A 36 14.51 2.74 4.46
CA VAL A 36 13.89 4.07 4.36
C VAL A 36 12.38 3.92 4.31
N GLU A 37 11.66 4.58 5.23
CA GLU A 37 10.20 4.54 5.33
C GLU A 37 9.65 5.92 5.67
N PRO A 38 8.68 6.46 4.90
CA PRO A 38 8.14 7.80 5.15
C PRO A 38 7.27 7.93 6.40
N ASP A 39 6.82 6.83 6.96
CA ASP A 39 5.97 6.80 8.15
C ASP A 39 6.55 5.82 9.18
N ARG A 40 5.75 4.95 9.75
CA ARG A 40 6.14 3.87 10.65
C ARG A 40 6.20 2.53 9.92
N LEU A 41 7.03 1.64 10.44
CA LEU A 41 7.09 0.26 9.93
C LEU A 41 5.72 -0.42 10.00
N CYS A 42 5.43 -1.23 9.00
CA CYS A 42 4.21 -2.05 8.93
C CYS A 42 2.90 -1.26 9.06
N ARG A 43 2.88 0.04 8.68
CA ARG A 43 1.72 0.93 8.82
C ARG A 43 0.38 0.28 8.43
N ASN A 44 0.36 -0.40 7.28
CA ASN A 44 -0.87 -1.01 6.78
C ASN A 44 -1.35 -2.21 7.59
N LEU A 45 -0.46 -2.92 8.30
CA LEU A 45 -0.86 -4.02 9.18
C LEU A 45 -1.68 -3.52 10.37
N TYR A 46 -1.33 -2.37 10.93
CA TYR A 46 -2.08 -1.79 12.07
C TYR A 46 -3.56 -1.53 11.78
N ARG A 47 -3.94 -1.53 10.50
CA ARG A 47 -5.32 -1.30 10.03
C ARG A 47 -6.10 -2.59 9.76
N ILE A 48 -5.49 -3.76 10.00
CA ILE A 48 -6.12 -5.05 9.72
C ILE A 48 -6.64 -5.64 11.04
N PRO A 49 -7.95 -5.58 11.32
CA PRO A 49 -8.50 -5.97 12.62
C PRO A 49 -8.49 -7.49 12.86
N ALA A 50 -8.45 -8.29 11.79
CA ALA A 50 -8.47 -9.75 11.90
C ALA A 50 -7.60 -10.40 10.82
N LEU A 51 -6.79 -11.38 11.22
CA LEU A 51 -5.95 -12.20 10.37
C LEU A 51 -6.29 -13.68 10.56
N ASN A 52 -6.34 -14.43 9.44
CA ASN A 52 -6.57 -15.87 9.43
C ASN A 52 -5.68 -16.62 8.44
N ASN A 53 -4.75 -15.91 7.78
CA ASN A 53 -3.94 -16.43 6.68
C ASN A 53 -2.44 -16.07 6.82
N VAL A 54 -1.98 -15.89 8.05
CA VAL A 54 -0.57 -15.69 8.40
C VAL A 54 -0.11 -16.78 9.37
N LEU A 55 1.18 -17.07 9.34
CA LEU A 55 1.80 -17.97 10.31
C LEU A 55 2.22 -17.22 11.59
N GLY A 56 2.54 -17.97 12.65
CA GLY A 56 3.00 -17.41 13.93
C GLY A 56 1.91 -17.16 14.97
N GLY A 57 0.65 -17.56 14.68
CA GLY A 57 -0.44 -17.49 15.66
C GLY A 57 -1.05 -16.09 15.84
N HIS A 58 -0.67 -15.12 15.00
CA HIS A 58 -1.25 -13.78 15.05
C HIS A 58 -2.67 -13.78 14.48
N THR A 59 -3.60 -13.23 15.23
CA THR A 59 -5.02 -13.14 14.86
C THR A 59 -5.46 -11.76 14.39
N ASN A 60 -4.59 -10.75 14.54
CA ASN A 60 -4.81 -9.39 14.07
C ASN A 60 -3.51 -8.77 13.53
N GLY A 61 -3.65 -7.71 12.76
CA GLY A 61 -2.53 -7.01 12.13
C GLY A 61 -1.65 -6.22 13.10
N PRO A 62 -2.21 -5.52 14.10
CA PRO A 62 -1.40 -4.82 15.10
C PRO A 62 -0.40 -5.73 15.83
N ASP A 63 -0.82 -6.90 16.32
CA ASP A 63 0.07 -7.83 17.04
C ASP A 63 1.19 -8.33 16.12
N LEU A 64 0.88 -8.63 14.85
CA LEU A 64 1.90 -9.01 13.87
C LEU A 64 2.86 -7.86 13.58
N ALA A 65 2.34 -6.63 13.43
CA ALA A 65 3.15 -5.45 13.20
C ALA A 65 4.11 -5.18 14.36
N ASP A 66 3.62 -5.25 15.60
CA ASP A 66 4.42 -5.03 16.80
C ASP A 66 5.55 -6.07 16.94
N ALA A 67 5.26 -7.34 16.63
CA ALA A 67 6.26 -8.40 16.63
C ALA A 67 7.37 -8.12 15.58
N ILE A 68 7.02 -7.75 14.35
CA ILE A 68 7.97 -7.42 13.28
C ILE A 68 8.80 -6.18 13.68
N VAL A 69 8.16 -5.13 14.19
CA VAL A 69 8.84 -3.89 14.60
C VAL A 69 9.82 -4.13 15.74
N ALA A 70 9.43 -4.93 16.73
CA ALA A 70 10.30 -5.27 17.86
C ALA A 70 11.56 -6.03 17.39
N GLU A 71 11.38 -6.98 16.46
CA GLU A 71 12.50 -7.74 15.90
C GLU A 71 13.47 -6.85 15.10
N LEU A 72 12.95 -5.95 14.25
CA LEU A 72 13.81 -5.05 13.48
C LEU A 72 14.55 -4.02 14.33
N LYS A 73 13.92 -3.49 15.37
CA LYS A 73 14.58 -2.56 16.31
C LYS A 73 15.77 -3.21 17.04
N GLY A 74 15.73 -4.53 17.22
CA GLY A 74 16.83 -5.31 17.80
C GLY A 74 17.89 -5.75 16.80
N THR A 75 17.77 -5.37 15.52
CA THR A 75 18.68 -5.83 14.45
C THR A 75 19.80 -4.82 14.23
N GLU A 76 21.02 -5.11 14.74
CA GLU A 76 22.18 -4.21 14.71
C GLU A 76 22.67 -3.82 13.31
N LEU A 77 22.53 -4.72 12.32
CA LEU A 77 22.95 -4.48 10.93
C LEU A 77 21.92 -3.72 10.10
N CYS A 78 20.79 -3.32 10.67
CA CYS A 78 19.77 -2.57 9.98
C CYS A 78 19.59 -1.17 10.58
N ARG A 79 19.99 -0.15 9.83
CA ARG A 79 19.70 1.25 10.18
C ARG A 79 18.32 1.63 9.65
N LEU A 80 17.47 2.16 10.52
CA LEU A 80 16.12 2.62 10.19
C LEU A 80 16.11 4.14 9.96
N GLU A 81 15.72 4.57 8.76
CA GLU A 81 15.46 5.95 8.38
C GLU A 81 13.95 6.18 8.27
N LEU A 82 13.29 6.36 9.42
CA LEU A 82 11.86 6.62 9.50
C LEU A 82 11.54 8.10 9.34
N GLY A 83 10.35 8.42 8.80
CA GLY A 83 9.94 9.78 8.48
C GLY A 83 10.71 10.36 7.28
N ARG A 84 11.24 9.50 6.40
CA ARG A 84 11.99 9.88 5.21
C ARG A 84 11.34 9.30 3.96
N ARG A 85 11.08 10.14 2.98
CA ARG A 85 10.52 9.74 1.68
C ARG A 85 11.62 9.72 0.62
N VAL A 86 11.68 8.64 -0.13
CA VAL A 86 12.56 8.56 -1.31
C VAL A 86 11.97 9.42 -2.42
N THR A 87 12.78 10.34 -2.94
CA THR A 87 12.42 11.25 -4.02
C THR A 87 13.07 10.86 -5.35
N GLU A 88 14.14 10.06 -5.32
CA GLU A 88 14.80 9.57 -6.52
C GLU A 88 15.57 8.28 -6.23
N LEU A 89 15.51 7.32 -7.16
CA LEU A 89 16.35 6.13 -7.21
C LEU A 89 17.13 6.12 -8.52
N ARG A 90 18.46 6.00 -8.45
CA ARG A 90 19.35 5.84 -9.59
C ARG A 90 20.18 4.58 -9.45
N ALA A 91 20.46 3.93 -10.57
CA ALA A 91 21.31 2.76 -10.63
C ALA A 91 22.38 2.93 -11.71
N ASP A 92 23.63 2.72 -11.33
CA ASP A 92 24.79 2.65 -12.21
C ASP A 92 25.29 1.19 -12.24
N ASP A 93 26.33 0.93 -13.04
CA ASP A 93 26.88 -0.42 -13.19
C ASP A 93 27.43 -1.01 -11.87
N ASP A 94 27.89 -0.18 -10.94
CA ASP A 94 28.58 -0.60 -9.71
C ASP A 94 27.80 -0.29 -8.42
N ARG A 95 26.77 0.58 -8.45
CA ARG A 95 26.04 1.01 -7.26
C ARG A 95 24.63 1.51 -7.53
N VAL A 96 23.88 1.68 -6.46
CA VAL A 96 22.62 2.44 -6.46
C VAL A 96 22.76 3.69 -5.61
N THR A 97 22.04 4.75 -5.98
CA THR A 97 21.93 5.99 -5.22
C THR A 97 20.46 6.28 -4.96
N VAL A 98 20.12 6.51 -3.71
CA VAL A 98 18.79 6.88 -3.27
C VAL A 98 18.82 8.26 -2.66
N THR A 99 18.01 9.19 -3.18
CA THR A 99 17.86 10.54 -2.64
C THR A 99 16.58 10.57 -1.80
N VAL A 100 16.66 11.11 -0.59
CA VAL A 100 15.50 11.30 0.28
C VAL A 100 15.06 12.79 0.28
N ASP A 101 13.86 13.05 0.81
CA ASP A 101 13.20 14.35 0.83
C ASP A 101 13.99 15.49 1.50
N THR A 102 14.98 15.18 2.31
CA THR A 102 15.93 16.15 2.88
C THR A 102 17.09 16.49 1.96
N GLY A 103 17.17 15.88 0.77
CA GLY A 103 18.28 16.02 -0.18
C GLY A 103 19.49 15.15 0.16
N VAL A 104 19.46 14.38 1.24
CA VAL A 104 20.52 13.41 1.59
C VAL A 104 20.54 12.30 0.56
N ARG A 105 21.75 11.92 0.12
CA ARG A 105 22.01 10.80 -0.77
C ARG A 105 22.57 9.62 0.01
N LEU A 106 21.96 8.46 -0.19
CA LEU A 106 22.38 7.17 0.33
C LEU A 106 22.89 6.31 -0.82
N THR A 107 24.00 5.60 -0.63
CA THR A 107 24.57 4.72 -1.66
C THR A 107 24.73 3.30 -1.12
N ALA A 108 24.51 2.31 -1.97
CA ALA A 108 24.71 0.90 -1.66
C ALA A 108 25.02 0.11 -2.94
N SER A 109 25.41 -1.15 -2.78
CA SER A 109 25.61 -2.05 -3.92
C SER A 109 24.29 -2.42 -4.60
N TYR A 110 23.21 -2.56 -3.84
CA TYR A 110 21.88 -2.94 -4.33
C TYR A 110 20.77 -2.15 -3.65
N ALA A 111 19.60 -2.07 -4.30
CA ALA A 111 18.37 -1.58 -3.70
C ALA A 111 17.23 -2.63 -3.78
N VAL A 112 16.50 -2.80 -2.68
CA VAL A 112 15.21 -3.49 -2.67
C VAL A 112 14.11 -2.44 -2.63
N VAL A 113 13.22 -2.43 -3.62
CA VAL A 113 12.07 -1.55 -3.67
C VAL A 113 10.83 -2.33 -3.23
N ALA A 114 10.34 -2.01 -2.03
CA ALA A 114 9.25 -2.69 -1.33
C ALA A 114 8.13 -1.73 -0.91
N THR A 115 7.89 -0.70 -1.72
CA THR A 115 6.93 0.39 -1.44
C THR A 115 5.46 -0.03 -1.56
N GLY A 116 5.20 -1.18 -2.18
CA GLY A 116 3.87 -1.78 -2.26
C GLY A 116 2.87 -0.96 -3.07
N VAL A 117 1.65 -0.85 -2.53
CA VAL A 117 0.51 -0.18 -3.17
C VAL A 117 -0.13 0.81 -2.20
N GLY A 118 -0.75 1.84 -2.75
CA GLY A 118 -1.54 2.83 -2.03
C GLY A 118 -2.96 2.95 -2.58
N PRO A 119 -3.89 3.59 -1.84
CA PRO A 119 -5.26 3.74 -2.29
C PRO A 119 -5.32 4.63 -3.53
N LEU A 120 -6.08 4.17 -4.52
CA LEU A 120 -6.50 5.00 -5.65
C LEU A 120 -7.33 6.19 -5.14
N GLN A 121 -7.17 7.34 -5.80
CA GLN A 121 -7.97 8.53 -5.56
C GLN A 121 -9.03 8.71 -6.66
N PRO A 122 -10.04 9.57 -6.46
CA PRO A 122 -11.08 9.79 -7.47
C PRO A 122 -10.54 10.12 -8.86
N HIS A 123 -9.46 10.86 -8.97
CA HIS A 123 -8.84 11.26 -10.23
C HIS A 123 -8.08 10.12 -10.95
N ASP A 124 -7.83 9.00 -10.26
CA ASP A 124 -7.17 7.83 -10.84
C ASP A 124 -8.14 6.90 -11.59
N VAL A 125 -9.44 7.16 -11.54
CA VAL A 125 -10.48 6.33 -12.15
C VAL A 125 -11.39 7.14 -13.05
N THR A 126 -11.86 6.54 -14.15
CA THR A 126 -12.61 7.24 -15.20
C THR A 126 -14.09 7.44 -14.88
N TRP A 127 -14.64 6.69 -13.94
CA TRP A 127 -16.07 6.74 -13.60
C TRP A 127 -16.39 7.72 -12.45
N ILE A 128 -15.37 8.40 -11.87
CA ILE A 128 -15.54 9.45 -10.87
C ILE A 128 -14.99 10.76 -11.41
N THR A 129 -15.77 11.83 -11.30
CA THR A 129 -15.31 13.21 -11.41
C THR A 129 -15.33 13.85 -10.02
N ALA A 130 -14.20 14.42 -9.61
CA ALA A 130 -14.06 15.13 -8.34
C ALA A 130 -13.28 16.44 -8.55
N PRO A 131 -13.38 17.43 -7.65
CA PRO A 131 -12.47 18.56 -7.62
C PRO A 131 -11.02 18.11 -7.52
N ASP A 132 -10.09 18.78 -8.22
CA ASP A 132 -8.69 18.38 -8.35
C ASP A 132 -7.94 18.26 -7.01
N ASP A 133 -8.33 19.03 -6.01
CA ASP A 133 -7.73 19.06 -4.67
C ASP A 133 -8.39 18.06 -3.70
N ARG A 134 -9.43 17.34 -4.14
CA ARG A 134 -10.19 16.47 -3.27
C ARG A 134 -9.49 15.13 -3.04
N VAL A 135 -8.84 15.00 -1.90
CA VAL A 135 -8.29 13.74 -1.39
C VAL A 135 -9.28 13.12 -0.39
N LEU A 136 -9.64 11.86 -0.60
CA LEU A 136 -10.54 11.13 0.29
C LEU A 136 -9.76 10.04 1.06
N PRO A 137 -10.12 9.80 2.33
CA PRO A 137 -9.54 8.70 3.09
C PRO A 137 -10.07 7.35 2.57
N PRO A 138 -9.25 6.30 2.60
CA PRO A 138 -9.74 4.95 2.34
C PRO A 138 -10.62 4.46 3.51
N LEU A 139 -11.59 3.58 3.21
CA LEU A 139 -12.55 3.09 4.22
C LEU A 139 -11.89 2.37 5.40
N TRP A 140 -10.74 1.74 5.21
CA TRP A 140 -10.02 1.10 6.33
C TRP A 140 -9.42 2.10 7.35
N GLU A 141 -9.52 3.41 7.10
CA GLU A 141 -9.15 4.46 8.06
C GLU A 141 -10.35 4.92 8.91
N ALA A 142 -11.57 4.48 8.57
CA ALA A 142 -12.76 4.82 9.33
C ALA A 142 -12.81 4.00 10.62
N GLU A 143 -12.99 4.69 11.74
CA GLU A 143 -13.21 4.09 13.06
C GLU A 143 -14.72 3.97 13.36
N ALA A 144 -15.07 3.20 14.40
CA ALA A 144 -16.46 3.04 14.81
C ALA A 144 -17.14 4.39 15.13
N ASP A 145 -16.43 5.29 15.77
CA ASP A 145 -16.93 6.61 16.17
C ASP A 145 -17.18 7.53 14.96
N ASP A 146 -16.42 7.35 13.87
CA ASP A 146 -16.63 8.08 12.62
C ASP A 146 -17.93 7.67 11.92
N ALA A 147 -18.35 6.44 12.15
CA ALA A 147 -19.49 5.80 11.48
C ALA A 147 -20.77 5.79 12.31
N GLN A 148 -20.69 5.87 13.65
CA GLN A 148 -21.83 5.72 14.54
C GLN A 148 -22.94 6.76 14.28
N GLY A 149 -24.14 6.28 13.96
CA GLY A 149 -25.29 7.11 13.63
C GLY A 149 -25.21 7.86 12.31
N ARG A 150 -24.24 7.51 11.43
CA ARG A 150 -23.94 8.26 10.20
C ARG A 150 -24.17 7.44 8.93
N THR A 151 -24.42 8.17 7.85
CA THR A 151 -24.42 7.65 6.49
C THR A 151 -23.07 7.93 5.83
N LEU A 152 -22.37 6.88 5.40
CA LEU A 152 -21.09 6.97 4.73
C LEU A 152 -21.26 6.70 3.23
N LEU A 153 -20.75 7.61 2.39
CA LEU A 153 -20.62 7.39 0.96
C LEU A 153 -19.33 6.61 0.71
N VAL A 154 -19.44 5.38 0.22
CA VAL A 154 -18.29 4.53 -0.09
C VAL A 154 -18.15 4.43 -1.60
N LEU A 155 -17.02 4.91 -2.12
CA LEU A 155 -16.68 4.89 -3.53
C LEU A 155 -15.94 3.60 -3.88
N GLY A 156 -16.58 2.76 -4.68
CA GLY A 156 -16.08 1.42 -5.06
C GLY A 156 -16.62 0.29 -4.20
N GLY A 157 -16.50 -0.94 -4.70
CA GLY A 157 -17.03 -2.17 -4.09
C GLY A 157 -15.97 -3.12 -3.54
N ASP A 158 -14.73 -2.65 -3.31
CA ASP A 158 -13.62 -3.54 -2.96
C ASP A 158 -13.68 -4.03 -1.50
N ARG A 159 -12.87 -5.05 -1.17
CA ARG A 159 -12.83 -5.82 0.09
C ARG A 159 -12.82 -5.03 1.40
N PRO A 160 -12.25 -3.82 1.52
CA PRO A 160 -12.30 -3.04 2.76
C PRO A 160 -13.69 -2.91 3.38
N ILE A 161 -14.77 -2.94 2.58
CA ILE A 161 -16.14 -2.84 3.09
C ILE A 161 -16.50 -4.03 3.97
N GLY A 162 -16.30 -5.25 3.48
CA GLY A 162 -16.57 -6.46 4.28
C GLY A 162 -15.71 -6.52 5.55
N THR A 163 -14.46 -6.05 5.47
CA THR A 163 -13.58 -5.96 6.65
C THR A 163 -14.10 -4.96 7.67
N PHE A 164 -14.52 -3.77 7.23
CA PHE A 164 -15.12 -2.75 8.10
C PHE A 164 -16.39 -3.26 8.81
N LEU A 165 -17.29 -3.88 8.06
CA LEU A 165 -18.55 -4.41 8.60
C LEU A 165 -18.32 -5.50 9.66
N ARG A 166 -17.33 -6.37 9.47
CA ARG A 166 -16.94 -7.41 10.44
C ARG A 166 -16.22 -6.86 11.66
N ALA A 167 -15.40 -5.83 11.47
CA ALA A 167 -14.68 -5.17 12.57
C ALA A 167 -15.63 -4.39 13.49
N HIS A 168 -16.71 -3.86 12.93
CA HIS A 168 -17.68 -2.99 13.62
C HIS A 168 -19.13 -3.56 13.56
N PRO A 169 -19.39 -4.78 14.09
CA PRO A 169 -20.68 -5.44 13.92
C PRO A 169 -21.83 -4.75 14.64
N ALA A 170 -21.54 -3.99 15.70
CA ALA A 170 -22.53 -3.29 16.51
C ALA A 170 -22.70 -1.81 16.14
N THR A 171 -21.93 -1.28 15.20
CA THR A 171 -22.00 0.12 14.80
C THR A 171 -23.27 0.36 13.99
N ASP A 172 -24.12 1.27 14.47
CA ASP A 172 -25.27 1.78 13.72
C ASP A 172 -24.77 2.74 12.64
N THR A 173 -24.75 2.28 11.41
CA THR A 173 -24.25 3.04 10.25
C THR A 173 -24.96 2.62 8.98
N ARG A 174 -25.01 3.50 8.00
CA ARG A 174 -25.47 3.20 6.65
C ARG A 174 -24.37 3.45 5.64
N LEU A 175 -23.99 2.43 4.90
CA LEU A 175 -23.02 2.52 3.81
C LEU A 175 -23.75 2.64 2.47
N LEU A 176 -23.61 3.77 1.79
CA LEU A 176 -24.05 3.96 0.41
C LEU A 176 -22.89 3.59 -0.50
N VAL A 177 -22.85 2.35 -0.95
CA VAL A 177 -21.74 1.81 -1.78
C VAL A 177 -22.03 2.09 -3.23
N VAL A 178 -21.30 3.03 -3.81
CA VAL A 178 -21.40 3.42 -5.22
C VAL A 178 -20.29 2.75 -6.01
N TYR A 179 -20.67 2.00 -7.06
CA TYR A 179 -19.71 1.20 -7.82
C TYR A 179 -20.10 1.09 -9.31
N PRO A 180 -19.12 0.98 -10.24
CA PRO A 180 -19.41 0.71 -11.64
C PRO A 180 -19.93 -0.72 -11.81
N ALA A 181 -20.85 -0.93 -12.74
CA ALA A 181 -21.49 -2.23 -12.95
C ALA A 181 -20.50 -3.39 -13.22
N GLY A 182 -19.35 -3.09 -13.84
CA GLY A 182 -18.27 -4.07 -14.05
C GLY A 182 -17.70 -4.65 -12.76
N ASP A 183 -17.87 -3.96 -11.62
CA ASP A 183 -17.41 -4.37 -10.30
C ASP A 183 -18.46 -5.13 -9.47
N ALA A 184 -19.60 -5.50 -10.07
CA ALA A 184 -20.68 -6.19 -9.38
C ALA A 184 -20.24 -7.50 -8.69
N TYR A 185 -19.21 -8.17 -9.18
CA TYR A 185 -18.65 -9.38 -8.57
C TYR A 185 -17.93 -9.10 -7.23
N LYS A 186 -17.52 -7.87 -6.99
CA LYS A 186 -16.80 -7.48 -5.76
C LYS A 186 -17.73 -7.30 -4.56
N ILE A 187 -19.00 -6.99 -4.82
CA ILE A 187 -19.99 -6.65 -3.76
C ILE A 187 -20.78 -7.84 -3.24
N GLU A 188 -20.52 -9.06 -3.74
CA GLU A 188 -21.27 -10.26 -3.33
C GLU A 188 -21.19 -10.50 -1.82
N GLU A 189 -20.03 -10.30 -1.19
CA GLU A 189 -19.80 -10.51 0.24
C GLU A 189 -20.66 -9.58 1.13
N ILE A 190 -21.03 -8.41 0.62
CA ILE A 190 -21.69 -7.36 1.39
C ILE A 190 -23.15 -7.14 0.98
N ARG A 191 -23.64 -7.88 -0.01
CA ARG A 191 -24.95 -7.69 -0.64
C ARG A 191 -26.12 -7.75 0.35
N ASP A 192 -26.03 -8.68 1.29
CA ASP A 192 -27.12 -8.99 2.23
C ASP A 192 -26.94 -8.31 3.61
N ASP A 193 -25.90 -7.48 3.80
CA ASP A 193 -25.73 -6.74 5.04
C ASP A 193 -26.76 -5.59 5.10
N PRO A 194 -27.64 -5.54 6.13
CA PRO A 194 -28.72 -4.55 6.22
C PRO A 194 -28.24 -3.10 6.32
N ARG A 195 -26.97 -2.88 6.66
CA ARG A 195 -26.35 -1.56 6.72
C ARG A 195 -25.90 -1.04 5.35
N VAL A 196 -25.92 -1.90 4.32
CA VAL A 196 -25.39 -1.59 2.98
C VAL A 196 -26.52 -1.29 2.01
N ALA A 197 -26.44 -0.16 1.34
CA ALA A 197 -27.26 0.18 0.19
C ALA A 197 -26.37 0.24 -1.06
N LEU A 198 -26.59 -0.66 -2.01
CA LEU A 198 -25.82 -0.81 -3.23
C LEU A 198 -26.35 0.13 -4.32
N VAL A 199 -25.44 0.88 -4.95
CA VAL A 199 -25.76 1.93 -5.90
C VAL A 199 -24.89 1.73 -7.16
N PRO A 200 -25.35 0.90 -8.13
CA PRO A 200 -24.63 0.77 -9.39
C PRO A 200 -24.75 2.07 -10.21
N VAL A 201 -23.62 2.50 -10.78
CA VAL A 201 -23.53 3.72 -11.58
C VAL A 201 -22.72 3.50 -12.86
N GLU A 202 -22.96 4.35 -13.85
CA GLU A 202 -22.08 4.58 -14.97
C GLU A 202 -21.05 5.65 -14.64
N HIS A 203 -21.51 6.73 -13.94
CA HIS A 203 -20.65 7.84 -13.57
C HIS A 203 -21.10 8.48 -12.24
N LEU A 204 -20.13 8.99 -11.47
CA LEU A 204 -20.35 9.75 -10.26
C LEU A 204 -19.60 11.08 -10.32
N THR A 205 -20.28 12.18 -9.99
CA THR A 205 -19.66 13.50 -9.84
C THR A 205 -19.74 13.93 -8.38
N LEU A 206 -18.60 14.02 -7.70
CA LEU A 206 -18.51 14.62 -6.36
C LEU A 206 -18.61 16.14 -6.51
N LYS A 207 -19.51 16.74 -5.75
CA LYS A 207 -19.66 18.20 -5.74
C LYS A 207 -18.59 18.83 -4.85
N ALA A 208 -18.10 19.99 -5.28
CA ALA A 208 -17.30 20.84 -4.40
C ALA A 208 -18.20 21.28 -3.24
N ALA A 209 -17.89 20.82 -2.04
CA ALA A 209 -18.53 21.29 -0.81
C ALA A 209 -17.43 21.52 0.22
N GLU A 210 -17.38 22.71 0.75
CA GLU A 210 -16.67 22.98 1.99
C GLU A 210 -17.58 22.51 3.13
N GLY A 211 -17.21 21.39 3.77
CA GLY A 211 -17.92 20.87 4.94
C GLY A 211 -18.78 19.62 4.70
N THR A 212 -19.48 19.23 5.74
CA THR A 212 -20.51 18.17 5.76
C THR A 212 -21.90 18.77 5.55
N PRO A 213 -22.81 18.10 4.82
CA PRO A 213 -22.72 16.77 4.23
C PRO A 213 -22.03 16.73 2.86
N VAL A 214 -21.44 15.58 2.53
CA VAL A 214 -20.92 15.29 1.19
C VAL A 214 -22.07 15.09 0.22
N SER A 215 -22.00 15.74 -0.95
CA SER A 215 -23.01 15.61 -2.01
C SER A 215 -22.36 15.10 -3.30
N ALA A 216 -23.04 14.19 -3.97
CA ALA A 216 -22.64 13.64 -5.27
C ALA A 216 -23.83 13.50 -6.21
N GLU A 217 -23.58 13.63 -7.51
CA GLU A 217 -24.55 13.29 -8.56
C GLU A 217 -24.17 11.93 -9.17
N ALA A 218 -25.06 10.96 -9.07
CA ALA A 218 -24.89 9.64 -9.63
C ALA A 218 -25.73 9.50 -10.90
N VAL A 219 -25.10 8.96 -11.96
CA VAL A 219 -25.75 8.61 -13.23
C VAL A 219 -25.82 7.09 -13.33
N GLY A 220 -27.02 6.54 -13.40
CA GLY A 220 -27.26 5.11 -13.61
C GLY A 220 -27.00 4.68 -15.05
N GLN A 221 -26.91 3.37 -15.29
CA GLN A 221 -26.75 2.79 -16.63
C GLN A 221 -27.92 3.11 -17.58
N ASP A 222 -29.09 3.39 -17.05
CA ASP A 222 -30.28 3.81 -17.77
C ASP A 222 -30.34 5.32 -18.02
N GLY A 223 -29.28 6.04 -17.67
CA GLY A 223 -29.18 7.50 -17.76
C GLY A 223 -29.92 8.26 -16.67
N THR A 224 -30.55 7.57 -15.71
CA THR A 224 -31.20 8.24 -14.58
C THR A 224 -30.18 8.98 -13.72
N ARG A 225 -30.54 10.20 -13.30
CA ARG A 225 -29.71 11.02 -12.42
C ARG A 225 -30.33 11.10 -11.04
N ARG A 226 -29.49 10.96 -10.02
CA ARG A 226 -29.91 11.13 -8.63
C ARG A 226 -28.85 11.82 -7.81
N THR A 227 -29.27 12.65 -6.89
CA THR A 227 -28.38 13.23 -5.88
C THR A 227 -28.24 12.28 -4.70
N ILE A 228 -27.00 12.03 -4.30
CA ILE A 228 -26.65 11.28 -3.10
C ILE A 228 -26.10 12.25 -2.09
N THR A 229 -26.53 12.13 -0.84
CA THR A 229 -26.03 12.91 0.27
C THR A 229 -25.61 11.99 1.40
N ALA A 230 -24.47 12.25 2.01
CA ALA A 230 -23.90 11.47 3.11
C ALA A 230 -23.13 12.36 4.08
N ASP A 231 -22.89 11.88 5.30
CA ASP A 231 -22.16 12.63 6.31
C ASP A 231 -20.67 12.69 6.00
N SER A 232 -20.10 11.65 5.40
CA SER A 232 -18.70 11.58 5.00
C SER A 232 -18.52 10.67 3.77
N ALA A 233 -17.34 10.74 3.12
CA ALA A 233 -17.01 9.90 1.97
C ALA A 233 -15.68 9.18 2.18
N TYR A 234 -15.62 7.92 1.75
CA TYR A 234 -14.47 7.03 1.86
C TYR A 234 -14.23 6.28 0.54
N LEU A 235 -12.97 5.88 0.34
CA LEU A 235 -12.55 5.12 -0.83
C LEU A 235 -12.55 3.63 -0.56
N SER A 236 -13.08 2.86 -1.52
CA SER A 236 -12.97 1.42 -1.65
C SER A 236 -12.84 1.03 -3.12
N ILE A 237 -12.10 1.85 -3.91
CA ILE A 237 -11.92 1.70 -5.36
C ILE A 237 -10.70 0.86 -5.75
N GLY A 238 -9.98 0.33 -4.77
CA GLY A 238 -8.77 -0.45 -4.98
C GLY A 238 -7.49 0.34 -4.70
N ASN A 239 -6.37 -0.25 -5.11
CA ASN A 239 -5.03 0.28 -4.88
C ASN A 239 -4.25 0.38 -6.19
N ALA A 240 -3.29 1.30 -6.23
CA ALA A 240 -2.30 1.45 -7.29
C ALA A 240 -0.88 1.21 -6.76
N PRO A 241 0.07 0.79 -7.62
CA PRO A 241 1.46 0.66 -7.23
C PRO A 241 2.08 2.02 -6.87
N THR A 242 2.88 2.04 -5.80
CA THR A 242 3.52 3.27 -5.28
C THR A 242 5.02 3.27 -5.54
N ALA A 243 5.42 3.11 -6.80
CA ALA A 243 6.83 3.12 -7.19
C ALA A 243 7.47 4.51 -6.98
N PRO A 244 8.68 4.60 -6.37
CA PRO A 244 9.41 5.86 -6.26
C PRO A 244 9.86 6.35 -7.65
N PRO A 245 10.12 7.67 -7.81
CA PRO A 245 10.70 8.20 -9.04
C PRO A 245 12.12 7.65 -9.31
N GLY A 246 12.52 7.57 -10.58
CA GLY A 246 13.86 7.20 -11.02
C GLY A 246 13.91 5.93 -11.86
N ASP A 247 14.99 5.17 -11.75
CA ASP A 247 15.36 4.07 -12.65
C ASP A 247 14.58 2.76 -12.33
N LEU A 248 13.24 2.87 -12.31
CA LEU A 248 12.35 1.74 -12.17
C LEU A 248 11.55 1.53 -13.45
N THR A 249 11.67 0.34 -14.04
CA THR A 249 10.81 -0.07 -15.15
C THR A 249 9.42 -0.40 -14.66
N ARG A 250 8.42 0.23 -15.27
CA ARG A 250 6.99 0.04 -14.95
C ARG A 250 6.27 -0.60 -16.12
N GLY A 251 5.45 -1.59 -15.86
CA GLY A 251 4.50 -2.13 -16.82
C GLY A 251 3.38 -1.13 -17.15
N PRO A 252 2.52 -1.48 -18.11
CA PRO A 252 1.40 -0.62 -18.54
C PRO A 252 0.35 -0.40 -17.42
N ASP A 253 0.35 -1.26 -16.42
CA ASP A 253 -0.50 -1.20 -15.23
C ASP A 253 0.16 -0.47 -14.04
N GLY A 254 1.36 0.10 -14.25
CA GLY A 254 2.15 0.82 -13.27
C GLY A 254 2.94 -0.05 -12.28
N TYR A 255 2.71 -1.37 -12.27
CA TYR A 255 3.50 -2.32 -11.47
C TYR A 255 4.91 -2.47 -12.03
N CYS A 256 5.84 -2.92 -11.18
CA CYS A 256 7.25 -3.07 -11.52
C CYS A 256 7.64 -4.55 -11.55
N PRO A 257 7.58 -5.21 -12.74
CA PRO A 257 7.95 -6.63 -12.85
C PRO A 257 9.40 -6.85 -12.45
N PRO A 258 9.72 -7.85 -11.62
CA PRO A 258 11.10 -8.09 -11.14
C PRO A 258 12.10 -8.39 -12.26
N THR A 259 11.65 -9.03 -13.34
CA THR A 259 12.50 -9.45 -14.48
C THR A 259 12.99 -8.29 -15.35
N ASP A 260 12.31 -7.15 -15.28
CA ASP A 260 12.53 -6.03 -16.21
C ASP A 260 13.34 -4.89 -15.56
N GLN A 261 13.85 -5.12 -14.34
CA GLN A 261 14.58 -4.11 -13.58
C GLN A 261 16.09 -4.12 -13.90
N HIS A 262 16.72 -3.01 -13.57
CA HIS A 262 18.18 -2.95 -13.56
C HIS A 262 18.75 -4.02 -12.61
N SER A 263 19.88 -4.65 -12.94
CA SER A 263 20.49 -5.75 -12.18
C SER A 263 20.75 -5.45 -10.69
N ARG A 264 20.84 -4.18 -10.32
CA ARG A 264 21.05 -3.72 -8.94
C ARG A 264 19.78 -3.26 -8.24
N ILE A 265 18.63 -3.30 -8.92
CA ILE A 265 17.32 -2.95 -8.36
C ILE A 265 16.47 -4.19 -8.31
N ILE A 266 16.03 -4.55 -7.12
CA ILE A 266 15.20 -5.74 -6.87
C ILE A 266 13.85 -5.29 -6.33
N VAL A 267 12.76 -5.72 -6.96
CA VAL A 267 11.40 -5.34 -6.55
C VAL A 267 10.78 -6.44 -5.70
N ALA A 268 10.20 -6.08 -4.55
CA ALA A 268 9.57 -6.99 -3.62
C ALA A 268 8.15 -6.53 -3.22
N GLY A 269 7.37 -7.44 -2.67
CA GLY A 269 6.02 -7.18 -2.19
C GLY A 269 5.01 -6.90 -3.28
N ASP A 270 3.99 -6.15 -2.91
CA ASP A 270 2.82 -5.88 -3.76
C ASP A 270 3.12 -4.98 -4.95
N LEU A 271 4.27 -4.28 -4.96
CA LEU A 271 4.72 -3.49 -6.10
C LEU A 271 5.01 -4.34 -7.35
N ARG A 272 5.25 -5.64 -7.20
CA ARG A 272 5.61 -6.54 -8.31
C ARG A 272 4.46 -6.80 -9.27
N SER A 273 3.22 -6.86 -8.76
CA SER A 273 2.05 -7.26 -9.54
C SER A 273 0.75 -7.01 -8.78
N ALA A 274 -0.34 -6.78 -9.50
CA ALA A 274 -1.71 -6.75 -8.94
C ALA A 274 -2.16 -8.10 -8.36
N ARG A 275 -1.47 -9.21 -8.71
CA ARG A 275 -1.82 -10.55 -8.28
C ARG A 275 -1.07 -10.96 -7.02
N PHE A 276 -1.71 -11.82 -6.24
CA PHE A 276 -1.11 -12.47 -5.05
C PHE A 276 -0.70 -11.51 -3.92
N GLN A 277 -1.32 -10.35 -3.84
CA GLN A 277 -1.07 -9.36 -2.79
C GLN A 277 -1.56 -9.87 -1.43
N ARG A 278 -0.67 -10.46 -0.66
CA ARG A 278 -0.92 -11.02 0.68
C ARG A 278 0.30 -10.79 1.57
N ILE A 279 0.08 -10.75 2.87
CA ILE A 279 1.16 -10.57 3.87
C ILE A 279 2.25 -11.62 3.68
N MET A 280 1.88 -12.89 3.57
CA MET A 280 2.85 -14.00 3.44
C MET A 280 3.64 -13.95 2.13
N THR A 281 3.01 -13.58 1.01
CA THR A 281 3.72 -13.39 -0.26
C THR A 281 4.64 -12.17 -0.23
N ALA A 282 4.25 -11.12 0.46
CA ALA A 282 5.11 -9.95 0.67
C ALA A 282 6.34 -10.30 1.50
N LEU A 283 6.18 -11.00 2.65
CA LEU A 283 7.28 -11.47 3.49
C LEU A 283 8.24 -12.39 2.71
N GLY A 284 7.69 -13.36 1.97
CA GLY A 284 8.49 -14.29 1.16
C GLY A 284 9.31 -13.57 0.10
N SER A 285 8.70 -12.67 -0.65
CA SER A 285 9.40 -11.93 -1.71
C SER A 285 10.44 -10.95 -1.17
N GLY A 286 10.23 -10.37 0.02
CA GLY A 286 11.23 -9.54 0.67
C GLY A 286 12.47 -10.34 1.07
N SER A 287 12.26 -11.53 1.65
CA SER A 287 13.36 -12.44 2.00
C SER A 287 14.14 -12.90 0.74
N GLU A 288 13.42 -13.26 -0.33
CA GLU A 288 14.00 -13.62 -1.62
C GLU A 288 14.84 -12.47 -2.20
N ALA A 289 14.33 -11.24 -2.17
CA ALA A 289 15.05 -10.06 -2.66
C ALA A 289 16.38 -9.81 -1.94
N ALA A 290 16.41 -9.98 -0.62
CA ALA A 290 17.65 -9.85 0.15
C ALA A 290 18.68 -10.94 -0.19
N LEU A 291 18.23 -12.19 -0.36
CA LEU A 291 19.09 -13.29 -0.78
C LEU A 291 19.62 -13.10 -2.20
N HIS A 292 18.79 -12.56 -3.12
CA HIS A 292 19.23 -12.23 -4.46
C HIS A 292 20.38 -11.20 -4.42
N ALA A 293 20.24 -10.11 -3.66
CA ALA A 293 21.29 -9.14 -3.46
C ALA A 293 22.56 -9.76 -2.85
N TYR A 294 22.40 -10.64 -1.85
CA TYR A 294 23.49 -11.33 -1.17
C TYR A 294 24.33 -12.22 -2.12
N TYR A 295 23.67 -13.02 -2.95
CA TYR A 295 24.34 -13.89 -3.90
C TYR A 295 24.98 -13.10 -5.06
N ALA A 296 24.27 -12.12 -5.59
CA ALA A 296 24.78 -11.26 -6.65
C ALA A 296 26.04 -10.47 -6.24
N ALA A 297 26.09 -9.99 -4.98
CA ALA A 297 27.26 -9.29 -4.44
C ALA A 297 28.51 -10.19 -4.27
N ARG A 298 28.36 -11.50 -4.39
CA ARG A 298 29.42 -12.50 -4.22
C ARG A 298 29.74 -13.30 -5.49
N ASP A 299 29.18 -12.86 -6.63
CA ASP A 299 29.31 -13.56 -7.92
C ASP A 299 28.94 -15.06 -7.83
N VAL A 300 28.09 -15.42 -6.87
CA VAL A 300 27.53 -16.77 -6.73
C VAL A 300 26.37 -16.90 -7.70
N PRO A 301 26.43 -17.81 -8.71
CA PRO A 301 25.31 -18.03 -9.60
C PRO A 301 24.05 -18.35 -8.79
N SER A 302 22.92 -17.68 -9.10
CA SER A 302 21.63 -18.10 -8.60
C SER A 302 21.30 -19.46 -9.21
N MET A 303 21.73 -20.53 -8.54
CA MET A 303 21.31 -21.89 -8.87
C MET A 303 19.89 -22.05 -8.32
N GLY A 304 18.91 -21.74 -9.16
CA GLY A 304 17.50 -22.01 -8.91
C GLY A 304 17.04 -23.24 -9.63
#